data_a9603d24c609276ccdeaf8d16c428b3d
#
_entry.id   a9603d24c609276ccdeaf8d16c428b3d
#
_cell.length_a   1.000
_cell.length_b   1.000
_cell.length_c   1.000
_cell.angle_alpha   90.00
_cell.angle_beta   90.00
_cell.angle_gamma   90.00
#
_symmetry.space_group_name_H-M   'P 1'
#
loop_
_entity.id
_entity.type
_entity.pdbx_description
1 polymer ?
#
loop_
_entity_poly.entity_id
_entity_poly.type
_entity_poly.pdbx_seq_one_letter_code
_entity_poly.pdbx_strand_id
1 'polypeptide(L)'
;MGIRHAFALTTGFLLVAGNHGFAGRARAADAAPPPAPTVAELMVRDLEGVPDKEAVMMIVTYSPGGASLPHRHDAQVFVYVLEGTLTMQVDGSPPVTLRAGQTFYEGTADVHRVSANASRTNPAKILVFMVKSKGRPASRAISPKDSP
;
A
#
# COMPACT_ATOMS: atom_id res chain seq x y z
N MET A 1 -68.58 -2.94 -66.57
CA MET A 1 -68.94 -2.28 -65.26
C MET A 1 -68.07 -2.92 -64.21
N GLY A 2 -66.93 -2.34 -63.92
CA GLY A 2 -65.94 -2.93 -62.99
C GLY A 2 -65.55 -1.90 -61.95
N ILE A 3 -65.80 -2.22 -60.71
CA ILE A 3 -65.51 -1.36 -59.55
C ILE A 3 -64.11 -1.69 -59.10
N ARG A 4 -63.17 -0.66 -59.16
CA ARG A 4 -61.81 -0.77 -58.65
C ARG A 4 -61.82 -0.38 -57.19
N HIS A 5 -61.42 -1.30 -56.32
CA HIS A 5 -61.16 -0.98 -54.90
C HIS A 5 -59.67 -0.60 -54.76
N ALA A 6 -59.42 0.65 -54.26
CA ALA A 6 -58.11 1.12 -53.94
C ALA A 6 -57.82 0.70 -52.48
N PHE A 7 -56.74 -0.08 -52.29
CA PHE A 7 -56.16 -0.36 -50.98
C PHE A 7 -55.16 0.74 -50.61
N ALA A 8 -55.42 1.46 -49.53
CA ALA A 8 -54.49 2.39 -48.94
C ALA A 8 -53.58 1.65 -47.97
N LEU A 9 -52.30 1.58 -48.25
CA LEU A 9 -51.26 1.11 -47.30
C LEU A 9 -50.92 2.26 -46.34
N THR A 10 -51.28 2.15 -45.09
CA THR A 10 -50.79 2.99 -44.01
C THR A 10 -49.48 2.40 -43.47
N THR A 11 -48.37 3.06 -43.79
CA THR A 11 -47.03 2.74 -43.24
C THR A 11 -46.93 3.28 -41.82
N GLY A 12 -47.07 2.42 -40.82
CA GLY A 12 -46.83 2.77 -39.43
C GLY A 12 -45.30 2.88 -39.15
N PHE A 13 -44.84 4.08 -38.82
CA PHE A 13 -43.47 4.33 -38.39
C PHE A 13 -43.37 4.00 -36.90
N LEU A 14 -42.74 2.89 -36.58
CA LEU A 14 -42.48 2.50 -35.20
C LEU A 14 -41.22 3.23 -34.69
N LEU A 15 -41.42 4.27 -33.85
CA LEU A 15 -40.34 4.99 -33.19
C LEU A 15 -39.81 4.10 -32.05
N VAL A 16 -38.68 3.43 -32.24
CA VAL A 16 -37.96 2.73 -31.17
C VAL A 16 -37.16 3.80 -30.41
N ALA A 17 -37.69 4.22 -29.26
CA ALA A 17 -36.93 5.04 -28.32
C ALA A 17 -35.82 4.20 -27.68
N GLY A 18 -34.60 4.32 -28.21
CA GLY A 18 -33.42 3.73 -27.62
C GLY A 18 -33.12 4.38 -26.23
N ASN A 19 -33.44 3.64 -25.19
CA ASN A 19 -33.08 4.01 -23.84
C ASN A 19 -31.58 3.77 -23.64
N HIS A 20 -30.76 4.78 -23.94
CA HIS A 20 -29.32 4.75 -23.64
C HIS A 20 -29.16 4.91 -22.12
N GLY A 21 -29.24 3.78 -21.42
CA GLY A 21 -28.89 3.71 -20.02
C GLY A 21 -27.44 4.18 -19.85
N PHE A 22 -27.28 5.40 -19.32
CA PHE A 22 -26.00 5.86 -18.79
C PHE A 22 -25.65 4.93 -17.63
N ALA A 23 -24.84 3.90 -17.92
CA ALA A 23 -24.17 3.15 -16.89
C ALA A 23 -23.22 4.12 -16.17
N GLY A 24 -23.71 4.74 -15.12
CA GLY A 24 -22.90 5.54 -14.22
C GLY A 24 -21.76 4.65 -13.73
N ARG A 25 -20.55 4.94 -14.19
CA ARG A 25 -19.34 4.35 -13.63
C ARG A 25 -19.36 4.68 -12.16
N ALA A 26 -19.66 3.70 -11.31
CA ALA A 26 -19.51 3.84 -9.87
C ALA A 26 -18.07 4.26 -9.62
N ARG A 27 -17.88 5.53 -9.23
CA ARG A 27 -16.61 6.05 -8.76
C ARG A 27 -16.26 5.18 -7.56
N ALA A 28 -15.11 4.52 -7.62
CA ALA A 28 -14.62 3.79 -6.47
C ALA A 28 -14.68 4.75 -5.28
N ALA A 29 -15.52 4.43 -4.31
CA ALA A 29 -15.65 5.23 -3.10
C ALA A 29 -14.22 5.38 -2.54
N ASP A 30 -13.82 6.61 -2.21
CA ASP A 30 -12.55 6.90 -1.56
C ASP A 30 -12.51 6.05 -0.28
N ALA A 31 -11.87 4.87 -0.37
CA ALA A 31 -11.67 4.02 0.78
C ALA A 31 -10.79 4.82 1.77
N ALA A 32 -11.21 4.91 3.02
CA ALA A 32 -10.41 5.54 4.04
C ALA A 32 -8.98 4.95 4.02
N PRO A 33 -7.96 5.79 4.25
CA PRO A 33 -6.60 5.30 4.27
C PRO A 33 -6.44 4.18 5.31
N PRO A 34 -5.57 3.20 5.07
CA PRO A 34 -5.33 2.12 6.02
C PRO A 34 -4.86 2.68 7.36
N PRO A 35 -5.22 2.04 8.50
CA PRO A 35 -4.73 2.45 9.81
C PRO A 35 -3.20 2.46 9.83
N ALA A 36 -2.60 3.55 10.32
CA ALA A 36 -1.16 3.64 10.50
C ALA A 36 -0.70 2.66 11.61
N PRO A 37 0.51 2.09 11.51
CA PRO A 37 1.08 1.27 12.57
C PRO A 37 1.44 2.11 13.79
N THR A 38 1.52 1.47 14.95
CA THR A 38 2.10 2.03 16.16
C THR A 38 3.56 1.60 16.28
N VAL A 39 4.42 2.51 16.77
CA VAL A 39 5.84 2.27 16.96
C VAL A 39 6.18 2.44 18.44
N ALA A 40 6.88 1.46 19.00
CA ALA A 40 7.45 1.52 20.34
C ALA A 40 8.97 1.37 20.25
N GLU A 41 9.69 2.44 20.55
CA GLU A 41 11.15 2.40 20.64
C GLU A 41 11.57 1.61 21.88
N LEU A 42 12.45 0.63 21.69
CA LEU A 42 12.97 -0.21 22.75
C LEU A 42 14.35 0.24 23.22
N MET A 43 15.18 0.67 22.30
CA MET A 43 16.57 1.02 22.60
C MET A 43 17.16 1.92 21.51
N VAL A 44 17.95 2.88 21.94
CA VAL A 44 18.90 3.63 21.08
C VAL A 44 20.27 3.54 21.72
N ARG A 45 21.30 3.23 20.96
CA ARG A 45 22.69 3.14 21.43
C ARG A 45 23.64 3.65 20.37
N ASP A 46 24.58 4.45 20.80
CA ASP A 46 25.75 4.82 20.01
C ASP A 46 26.55 3.56 19.71
N LEU A 47 27.08 3.45 18.48
CA LEU A 47 27.94 2.34 18.11
C LEU A 47 29.37 2.66 18.45
N GLU A 48 29.95 1.93 19.41
CA GLU A 48 31.37 2.06 19.76
C GLU A 48 32.25 1.74 18.55
N GLY A 49 33.24 2.56 18.29
CA GLY A 49 34.18 2.39 17.17
C GLY A 49 33.58 2.74 15.79
N VAL A 50 32.33 3.19 15.72
CA VAL A 50 31.70 3.65 14.47
C VAL A 50 31.18 5.07 14.67
N PRO A 51 31.99 6.10 14.40
CA PRO A 51 31.61 7.49 14.61
C PRO A 51 30.31 7.86 13.89
N ASP A 52 29.54 8.74 14.50
CA ASP A 52 28.29 9.30 13.95
C ASP A 52 27.20 8.29 13.61
N LYS A 53 27.28 7.05 14.15
CA LYS A 53 26.25 6.03 13.98
C LYS A 53 25.64 5.61 15.31
N GLU A 54 24.36 5.27 15.23
CA GLU A 54 23.60 4.70 16.33
C GLU A 54 22.79 3.49 15.84
N ALA A 55 22.59 2.56 16.75
CA ALA A 55 21.67 1.44 16.59
C ALA A 55 20.33 1.79 17.24
N VAL A 56 19.24 1.52 16.56
CA VAL A 56 17.87 1.69 17.06
C VAL A 56 17.16 0.36 16.99
N MET A 57 16.45 0.00 18.04
CA MET A 57 15.59 -1.17 18.09
C MET A 57 14.17 -0.76 18.44
N MET A 58 13.19 -1.21 17.70
CA MET A 58 11.79 -0.85 17.92
C MET A 58 10.83 -2.00 17.57
N ILE A 59 9.66 -1.97 18.18
CA ILE A 59 8.50 -2.79 17.78
C ILE A 59 7.57 -1.93 16.93
N VAL A 60 7.17 -2.46 15.78
CA VAL A 60 6.11 -1.88 14.96
C VAL A 60 4.94 -2.84 14.94
N THR A 61 3.75 -2.34 15.32
CA THR A 61 2.52 -3.13 15.38
C THR A 61 1.52 -2.59 14.38
N TYR A 62 1.05 -3.45 13.50
CA TYR A 62 0.03 -3.19 12.49
C TYR A 62 -1.30 -3.79 12.96
N SER A 63 -2.32 -2.97 13.08
CA SER A 63 -3.70 -3.45 13.23
C SER A 63 -4.17 -4.23 11.99
N PRO A 64 -5.29 -4.96 12.05
CA PRO A 64 -5.86 -5.61 10.86
C PRO A 64 -6.03 -4.62 9.69
N GLY A 65 -5.47 -4.97 8.53
CA GLY A 65 -5.49 -4.10 7.34
C GLY A 65 -4.64 -2.82 7.44
N GLY A 66 -3.87 -2.65 8.52
CA GLY A 66 -2.99 -1.49 8.72
C GLY A 66 -1.80 -1.49 7.75
N ALA A 67 -1.33 -0.30 7.39
CA ALA A 67 -0.18 -0.12 6.51
C ALA A 67 0.56 1.19 6.80
N SER A 68 1.86 1.19 6.52
CA SER A 68 2.64 2.43 6.45
C SER A 68 2.45 3.09 5.10
N LEU A 69 2.51 4.41 5.06
CA LEU A 69 2.67 5.13 3.80
C LEU A 69 4.04 4.80 3.19
N PRO A 70 4.18 4.89 1.86
CA PRO A 70 5.49 4.75 1.22
C PRO A 70 6.50 5.73 1.83
N HIS A 71 7.67 5.21 2.17
CA HIS A 71 8.72 5.95 2.88
C HIS A 71 10.09 5.38 2.56
N ARG A 72 11.14 6.02 3.10
CA ARG A 72 12.49 5.46 3.07
C ARG A 72 13.19 5.69 4.39
N HIS A 73 14.21 4.90 4.59
CA HIS A 73 15.13 5.00 5.71
C HIS A 73 16.50 5.45 5.19
N ASP A 74 17.09 6.51 5.75
CA ASP A 74 18.50 6.84 5.52
C ASP A 74 19.38 5.96 6.45
N ALA A 75 19.11 4.66 6.44
CA ALA A 75 19.59 3.65 7.37
C ALA A 75 19.70 2.28 6.70
N GLN A 76 20.45 1.36 7.32
CA GLN A 76 20.29 -0.06 7.06
C GLN A 76 19.27 -0.61 8.04
N VAL A 77 18.22 -1.28 7.53
CA VAL A 77 17.09 -1.75 8.31
C VAL A 77 16.98 -3.26 8.21
N PHE A 78 16.90 -3.90 9.35
CA PHE A 78 16.73 -5.35 9.50
C PHE A 78 15.39 -5.60 10.21
N VAL A 79 14.50 -6.32 9.55
CA VAL A 79 13.17 -6.65 10.05
C VAL A 79 13.11 -8.12 10.41
N TYR A 80 12.49 -8.42 11.56
CA TYR A 80 12.14 -9.78 11.96
C TYR A 80 10.65 -9.82 12.31
N VAL A 81 9.90 -10.69 11.67
CA VAL A 81 8.45 -10.84 11.93
C VAL A 81 8.25 -11.64 13.22
N LEU A 82 7.65 -11.00 14.21
CA LEU A 82 7.32 -11.61 15.52
C LEU A 82 5.97 -12.32 15.47
N GLU A 83 4.97 -11.68 14.87
CA GLU A 83 3.58 -12.16 14.84
C GLU A 83 2.91 -11.78 13.53
N GLY A 84 1.97 -12.64 13.08
CA GLY A 84 1.12 -12.36 11.94
C GLY A 84 1.79 -12.54 10.57
N THR A 85 1.29 -11.81 9.61
CA THR A 85 1.74 -11.88 8.20
C THR A 85 1.79 -10.48 7.61
N LEU A 86 2.91 -10.13 7.01
CA LEU A 86 3.10 -8.83 6.37
C LEU A 86 3.40 -8.98 4.89
N THR A 87 2.98 -8.00 4.11
CA THR A 87 3.46 -7.80 2.73
C THR A 87 4.44 -6.64 2.75
N MET A 88 5.64 -6.88 2.22
CA MET A 88 6.70 -5.87 2.12
C MET A 88 7.23 -5.77 0.70
N GLN A 89 7.64 -4.57 0.29
CA GLN A 89 8.20 -4.32 -1.03
C GLN A 89 9.11 -3.09 -0.99
N VAL A 90 10.31 -3.22 -1.53
CA VAL A 90 11.14 -2.09 -1.95
C VAL A 90 11.00 -1.88 -3.45
N ASP A 91 11.18 -0.64 -3.92
CA ASP A 91 11.11 -0.31 -5.34
C ASP A 91 12.08 -1.18 -6.15
N GLY A 92 11.66 -1.52 -7.36
CA GLY A 92 12.44 -2.39 -8.25
C GLY A 92 12.38 -3.89 -7.93
N SER A 93 11.70 -4.28 -6.84
CA SER A 93 11.55 -5.69 -6.44
C SER A 93 10.08 -6.10 -6.37
N PRO A 94 9.74 -7.38 -6.59
CA PRO A 94 8.37 -7.84 -6.38
C PRO A 94 8.01 -7.80 -4.90
N PRO A 95 6.71 -7.64 -4.55
CA PRO A 95 6.25 -7.74 -3.17
C PRO A 95 6.47 -9.16 -2.63
N VAL A 96 6.84 -9.25 -1.36
CA VAL A 96 7.01 -10.51 -0.63
C VAL A 96 6.05 -10.57 0.55
N THR A 97 5.52 -11.77 0.82
CA THR A 97 4.70 -12.03 2.00
C THR A 97 5.52 -12.76 3.03
N LEU A 98 5.64 -12.17 4.21
CA LEU A 98 6.44 -12.66 5.33
C LEU A 98 5.55 -13.11 6.49
N ARG A 99 5.96 -14.19 7.16
CA ARG A 99 5.31 -14.74 8.34
C ARG A 99 6.25 -14.68 9.54
N ALA A 100 5.72 -14.93 10.73
CA ALA A 100 6.52 -15.04 11.94
C ALA A 100 7.77 -15.93 11.75
N GLY A 101 8.92 -15.45 12.22
CA GLY A 101 10.22 -16.08 12.05
C GLY A 101 10.98 -15.68 10.76
N GLN A 102 10.36 -14.95 9.83
CA GLN A 102 11.02 -14.51 8.59
C GLN A 102 11.57 -13.09 8.73
N THR A 103 12.52 -12.77 7.85
CA THR A 103 13.26 -11.51 7.87
C THR A 103 13.08 -10.74 6.56
N PHE A 104 13.32 -9.42 6.64
CA PHE A 104 13.40 -8.53 5.49
C PHE A 104 14.53 -7.53 5.71
N TYR A 105 15.12 -7.05 4.63
CA TYR A 105 16.20 -6.06 4.68
C TYR A 105 15.90 -4.90 3.74
N GLU A 106 16.24 -3.70 4.19
CA GLU A 106 16.18 -2.46 3.41
C GLU A 106 17.52 -1.73 3.53
N GLY A 107 18.07 -1.38 2.38
CA GLY A 107 19.30 -0.59 2.28
C GLY A 107 19.02 0.92 2.39
N THR A 108 20.09 1.68 2.51
CA THR A 108 20.02 3.16 2.67
C THR A 108 19.42 3.89 1.47
N ALA A 109 19.42 3.29 0.30
CA ALA A 109 18.89 3.87 -0.93
C ALA A 109 17.47 3.38 -1.27
N ASP A 110 16.97 2.37 -0.56
CA ASP A 110 15.70 1.73 -0.88
C ASP A 110 14.51 2.65 -0.55
N VAL A 111 13.51 2.60 -1.42
CA VAL A 111 12.20 3.16 -1.15
C VAL A 111 11.29 2.01 -0.73
N HIS A 112 10.85 2.02 0.52
CA HIS A 112 9.90 1.04 1.04
C HIS A 112 8.51 1.38 0.53
N ARG A 113 8.11 0.70 -0.55
CA ARG A 113 6.85 0.99 -1.27
C ARG A 113 5.65 0.40 -0.57
N VAL A 114 5.77 -0.81 -0.03
CA VAL A 114 4.70 -1.51 0.67
C VAL A 114 5.20 -2.04 1.99
N SER A 115 4.53 -1.67 3.08
CA SER A 115 4.68 -2.24 4.41
C SER A 115 3.30 -2.36 5.02
N ALA A 116 2.68 -3.53 4.92
CA ALA A 116 1.27 -3.72 5.24
C ALA A 116 1.00 -5.05 5.93
N ASN A 117 0.04 -5.04 6.87
CA ASN A 117 -0.52 -6.27 7.42
C ASN A 117 -1.36 -6.97 6.35
N ALA A 118 -0.97 -8.18 5.96
CA ALA A 118 -1.67 -8.98 4.97
C ALA A 118 -3.03 -9.53 5.50
N SER A 119 -3.26 -9.48 6.82
CA SER A 119 -4.50 -9.93 7.45
C SER A 119 -5.45 -8.76 7.71
N ARG A 120 -6.74 -8.97 7.43
CA ARG A 120 -7.82 -8.03 7.78
C ARG A 120 -8.50 -8.35 9.12
N THR A 121 -8.08 -9.43 9.79
CA THR A 121 -8.71 -9.91 11.03
C THR A 121 -7.73 -10.01 12.20
N ASN A 122 -6.45 -10.25 11.94
CA ASN A 122 -5.43 -10.43 12.95
C ASN A 122 -4.37 -9.33 12.87
N PRO A 123 -3.80 -8.88 13.98
CA PRO A 123 -2.67 -7.95 13.99
C PRO A 123 -1.40 -8.61 13.47
N ALA A 124 -0.43 -7.80 13.13
CA ALA A 124 0.94 -8.23 12.83
C ALA A 124 1.94 -7.38 13.59
N LYS A 125 3.08 -7.96 13.96
CA LYS A 125 4.12 -7.33 14.76
C LYS A 125 5.50 -7.68 14.24
N ILE A 126 6.35 -6.67 14.15
CA ILE A 126 7.74 -6.84 13.74
C ILE A 126 8.68 -6.22 14.77
N LEU A 127 9.85 -6.82 14.89
CA LEU A 127 11.03 -6.18 15.45
C LEU A 127 11.80 -5.52 14.31
N VAL A 128 12.13 -4.26 14.48
CA VAL A 128 12.99 -3.51 13.58
C VAL A 128 14.28 -3.18 14.31
N PHE A 129 15.40 -3.56 13.71
CA PHE A 129 16.73 -3.09 14.10
C PHE A 129 17.30 -2.26 12.95
N MET A 130 17.81 -1.08 13.25
CA MET A 130 18.42 -0.23 12.22
C MET A 130 19.72 0.39 12.69
N VAL A 131 20.61 0.60 11.72
CA VAL A 131 21.83 1.38 11.89
C VAL A 131 21.70 2.63 11.04
N LYS A 132 21.72 3.80 11.70
CA LYS A 132 21.53 5.10 11.06
C LYS A 132 22.51 6.16 11.59
N SER A 133 22.56 7.30 10.93
CA SER A 133 23.31 8.44 11.46
C SER A 133 22.61 9.02 12.69
N LYS A 134 23.39 9.41 13.69
CA LYS A 134 22.91 9.96 14.96
C LYS A 134 21.95 11.13 14.75
N GLY A 135 20.89 11.16 15.53
CA GLY A 135 19.92 12.25 15.53
C GLY A 135 19.07 12.35 14.24
N ARG A 136 19.24 11.46 13.26
CA ARG A 136 18.38 11.45 12.07
C ARG A 136 17.07 10.72 12.36
N PRO A 137 15.95 11.11 11.73
CA PRO A 137 14.69 10.38 11.90
C PRO A 137 14.83 8.94 11.42
N ALA A 138 14.04 8.03 12.02
CA ALA A 138 14.02 6.62 11.65
C ALA A 138 13.50 6.40 10.21
N SER A 139 12.58 7.24 9.76
CA SER A 139 12.05 7.21 8.38
C SER A 139 11.71 8.62 7.92
N ARG A 140 11.60 8.80 6.61
CA ARG A 140 11.11 10.03 6.00
C ARG A 140 10.15 9.74 4.85
N ALA A 141 9.22 10.66 4.62
CA ALA A 141 8.35 10.60 3.46
C ALA A 141 9.16 10.60 2.15
N ILE A 142 8.60 10.00 1.10
CA ILE A 142 9.16 10.05 -0.24
C ILE A 142 9.05 11.48 -0.77
N SER A 143 10.11 11.93 -1.41
CA SER A 143 10.13 13.20 -2.13
C SER A 143 10.07 12.96 -3.65
N PRO A 144 9.82 13.99 -4.47
CA PRO A 144 9.89 13.85 -5.93
C PRO A 144 11.25 13.33 -6.45
N LYS A 145 12.32 13.49 -5.68
CA LYS A 145 13.66 12.96 -6.00
C LYS A 145 13.80 11.45 -5.77
N ASP A 146 12.87 10.85 -5.05
CA ASP A 146 12.84 9.42 -4.71
C ASP A 146 11.89 8.64 -5.65
N SER A 147 11.28 9.32 -6.63
CA SER A 147 10.49 8.68 -7.68
C SER A 147 11.42 8.19 -8.81
N PRO A 148 11.16 7.02 -9.38
CA PRO A 148 11.95 6.49 -10.50
C PRO A 148 11.82 7.37 -11.74
#